data_5f18308ab5b511bc1d8b73e45fac7468
#
_entry.id   5f18308ab5b511bc1d8b73e45fac7468
#
_cell.length_a   1.000
_cell.length_b   1.000
_cell.length_c   1.000
_cell.angle_alpha   90.00
_cell.angle_beta   90.00
_cell.angle_gamma   90.00
#
_symmetry.space_group_name_H-M   'P 1'
#
loop_
_entity.id
_entity.type
_entity.pdbx_description
1 polymer ?
#
loop_
_entity_poly.entity_id
_entity_poly.type
_entity_poly.pdbx_seq_one_letter_code
_entity_poly.pdbx_strand_id
1 'polypeptide(L)'
;MSQENVEIVRKHQEAIAREDWEGAAADISPTAELYDHDIPDADVFVGPDGFVKWISRWGECWDTWTAEDREYRSGPEGQVVLLFRMRATGSTSGVEVDRRDGIAYTLAEGSIIRMDYFNDQRQALEAVGLSE
;
A
#
# COMPACT_ATOMS: atom_id res chain seq x y z
N MET A 1 1.48 19.63 -0.70
CA MET A 1 0.40 19.87 0.28
C MET A 1 -0.20 18.55 0.68
N SER A 2 -0.51 18.41 1.97
CA SER A 2 -0.98 17.12 2.50
C SER A 2 -2.29 16.65 1.88
N GLN A 3 -3.23 17.57 1.61
CA GLN A 3 -4.51 17.20 1.00
C GLN A 3 -4.32 16.66 -0.42
N GLU A 4 -3.44 17.26 -1.18
CA GLU A 4 -3.16 16.80 -2.54
C GLU A 4 -2.54 15.40 -2.51
N ASN A 5 -1.63 15.16 -1.57
CA ASN A 5 -0.99 13.86 -1.43
C ASN A 5 -1.99 12.77 -1.01
N VAL A 6 -2.92 13.10 -0.11
CA VAL A 6 -3.99 12.18 0.28
C VAL A 6 -4.82 11.81 -0.95
N GLU A 7 -5.15 12.78 -1.80
CA GLU A 7 -5.93 12.50 -3.00
C GLU A 7 -5.18 11.62 -4.00
N ILE A 8 -3.86 11.78 -4.13
CA ILE A 8 -3.04 10.92 -4.98
C ILE A 8 -3.10 9.48 -4.47
N VAL A 9 -2.94 9.28 -3.17
CA VAL A 9 -3.01 7.94 -2.57
C VAL A 9 -4.41 7.35 -2.70
N ARG A 10 -5.46 8.16 -2.49
CA ARG A 10 -6.84 7.71 -2.64
C ARG A 10 -7.11 7.23 -4.06
N LYS A 11 -6.69 8.00 -5.06
CA LYS A 11 -6.84 7.66 -6.46
C LYS A 11 -6.13 6.35 -6.79
N HIS A 12 -4.90 6.19 -6.27
CA HIS A 12 -4.10 4.98 -6.42
C HIS A 12 -4.87 3.77 -5.84
N GLN A 13 -5.40 3.90 -4.64
CA GLN A 13 -6.14 2.82 -3.99
C GLN A 13 -7.45 2.49 -4.71
N GLU A 14 -8.14 3.50 -5.23
CA GLU A 14 -9.37 3.27 -6.00
C GLU A 14 -9.08 2.51 -7.29
N ALA A 15 -7.96 2.80 -7.94
CA ALA A 15 -7.53 2.07 -9.13
C ALA A 15 -7.24 0.61 -8.81
N ILE A 16 -6.57 0.34 -7.67
CA ILE A 16 -6.32 -1.03 -7.22
C ILE A 16 -7.65 -1.77 -7.02
N ALA A 17 -8.63 -1.12 -6.40
CA ALA A 17 -9.94 -1.73 -6.13
C ALA A 17 -10.68 -2.10 -7.42
N ARG A 18 -10.44 -1.35 -8.51
CA ARG A 18 -11.02 -1.64 -9.82
C ARG A 18 -10.16 -2.60 -10.65
N GLU A 19 -9.02 -3.02 -10.11
CA GLU A 19 -8.04 -3.82 -10.84
C GLU A 19 -7.51 -3.09 -12.08
N ASP A 20 -7.48 -1.76 -12.01
CA ASP A 20 -6.87 -0.91 -13.03
C ASP A 20 -5.41 -0.70 -12.68
N TRP A 21 -4.57 -1.64 -13.08
CA TRP A 21 -3.16 -1.65 -12.68
C TRP A 21 -2.38 -0.50 -13.31
N GLU A 22 -2.71 -0.14 -14.53
CA GLU A 22 -2.10 1.00 -15.18
C GLU A 22 -2.43 2.30 -14.43
N GLY A 23 -3.69 2.49 -14.06
CA GLY A 23 -4.11 3.64 -13.27
C GLY A 23 -3.47 3.66 -11.90
N ALA A 24 -3.38 2.49 -11.25
CA ALA A 24 -2.76 2.39 -9.93
C ALA A 24 -1.28 2.76 -9.97
N ALA A 25 -0.58 2.44 -11.06
CA ALA A 25 0.85 2.71 -11.21
C ALA A 25 1.16 4.12 -11.75
N ALA A 26 0.14 4.85 -12.19
CA ALA A 26 0.34 6.12 -12.90
C ALA A 26 1.09 7.18 -12.10
N ASP A 27 0.88 7.21 -10.77
CA ASP A 27 1.50 8.21 -9.91
C ASP A 27 2.72 7.67 -9.15
N ILE A 28 3.20 6.48 -9.54
CA ILE A 28 4.40 5.89 -8.93
C ILE A 28 5.63 6.35 -9.70
N SER A 29 6.58 6.95 -8.98
CA SER A 29 7.84 7.39 -9.58
C SER A 29 8.62 6.20 -10.17
N PRO A 30 9.33 6.40 -11.30
CA PRO A 30 10.16 5.33 -11.87
C PRO A 30 11.21 4.76 -10.92
N THR A 31 11.63 5.53 -9.92
CA THR A 31 12.62 5.11 -8.94
C THR A 31 12.02 4.81 -7.57
N ALA A 32 10.69 4.79 -7.46
CA ALA A 32 10.02 4.51 -6.20
C ALA A 32 10.39 3.13 -5.67
N GLU A 33 10.50 3.03 -4.36
CA GLU A 33 10.82 1.77 -3.69
C GLU A 33 9.62 1.28 -2.90
N LEU A 34 9.29 -0.01 -3.04
CA LEU A 34 8.23 -0.64 -2.28
C LEU A 34 8.82 -1.71 -1.39
N TYR A 35 8.56 -1.60 -0.09
CA TYR A 35 9.01 -2.54 0.94
C TYR A 35 7.80 -3.24 1.54
N ASP A 36 7.78 -4.57 1.46
CA ASP A 36 6.77 -5.38 2.14
C ASP A 36 7.43 -5.95 3.39
N HIS A 37 7.21 -5.30 4.52
CA HIS A 37 7.97 -5.55 5.74
C HIS A 37 7.67 -6.87 6.43
N ASP A 38 6.56 -7.50 6.09
CA ASP A 38 6.15 -8.75 6.76
C ASP A 38 6.45 -10.00 5.95
N ILE A 39 7.10 -9.85 4.80
CA ILE A 39 7.57 -10.98 4.02
C ILE A 39 9.08 -11.13 4.27
N PRO A 40 9.53 -12.23 4.91
CA PRO A 40 10.96 -12.44 5.13
C PRO A 40 11.72 -12.51 3.80
N ASP A 41 12.88 -11.87 3.77
CA ASP A 41 13.78 -11.87 2.61
C ASP A 41 13.13 -11.37 1.31
N ALA A 42 12.10 -10.53 1.45
CA ALA A 42 11.48 -9.93 0.28
C ALA A 42 12.43 -8.95 -0.40
N ASP A 43 12.47 -9.01 -1.73
CA ASP A 43 13.21 -8.03 -2.51
C ASP A 43 12.52 -6.67 -2.44
N VAL A 44 13.29 -5.61 -2.64
CA VAL A 44 12.71 -4.28 -2.82
C VAL A 44 12.17 -4.21 -4.25
N PHE A 45 10.91 -3.82 -4.37
CA PHE A 45 10.28 -3.65 -5.69
C PHE A 45 10.46 -2.18 -6.12
N VAL A 46 10.87 -1.96 -7.37
CA VAL A 46 11.22 -0.61 -7.82
C VAL A 46 10.34 -0.18 -8.99
N GLY A 47 9.78 1.03 -8.88
CA GLY A 47 9.03 1.69 -9.93
C GLY A 47 7.66 1.11 -10.21
N PRO A 48 6.98 1.60 -11.25
CA PRO A 48 5.66 1.08 -11.64
C PRO A 48 5.69 -0.42 -11.96
N ASP A 49 6.72 -0.90 -12.64
CA ASP A 49 6.86 -2.33 -12.95
C ASP A 49 7.03 -3.14 -11.68
N GLY A 50 7.80 -2.62 -10.73
CA GLY A 50 7.97 -3.28 -9.42
C GLY A 50 6.66 -3.38 -8.64
N PHE A 51 5.86 -2.33 -8.68
CA PHE A 51 4.55 -2.34 -8.05
C PHE A 51 3.65 -3.42 -8.68
N VAL A 52 3.59 -3.48 -10.00
CA VAL A 52 2.77 -4.48 -10.70
C VAL A 52 3.23 -5.90 -10.35
N LYS A 53 4.54 -6.11 -10.28
CA LYS A 53 5.10 -7.40 -9.89
C LYS A 53 4.69 -7.78 -8.47
N TRP A 54 4.77 -6.82 -7.54
CA TRP A 54 4.38 -7.05 -6.15
C TRP A 54 2.90 -7.39 -6.02
N ILE A 55 2.03 -6.59 -6.66
CA ILE A 55 0.58 -6.82 -6.54
C ILE A 55 0.16 -8.12 -7.23
N SER A 56 0.88 -8.55 -8.27
CA SER A 56 0.62 -9.82 -8.91
C SER A 56 0.96 -10.99 -7.98
N ARG A 57 2.09 -10.91 -7.29
CA ARG A 57 2.45 -11.92 -6.28
C ARG A 57 1.47 -11.95 -5.13
N TRP A 58 1.04 -10.78 -4.69
CA TRP A 58 0.03 -10.65 -3.65
C TRP A 58 -1.25 -11.37 -4.08
N GLY A 59 -1.70 -11.12 -5.31
CA GLY A 59 -2.91 -11.75 -5.85
C GLY A 59 -2.81 -13.26 -5.99
N GLU A 60 -1.61 -13.80 -6.16
CA GLU A 60 -1.43 -15.25 -6.25
C GLU A 60 -1.63 -15.95 -4.90
N CYS A 61 -1.47 -15.23 -3.80
CA CYS A 61 -1.63 -15.78 -2.45
C CYS A 61 -3.09 -15.91 -2.05
N TRP A 62 -4.00 -15.22 -2.72
CA TRP A 62 -5.39 -15.09 -2.29
C TRP A 62 -6.37 -15.40 -3.41
N ASP A 63 -7.41 -16.21 -3.12
CA ASP A 63 -8.54 -16.38 -4.00
C ASP A 63 -9.35 -15.10 -4.09
N THR A 64 -9.57 -14.50 -2.92
CA THR A 64 -10.26 -13.21 -2.81
C THR A 64 -9.51 -12.36 -1.80
N TRP A 65 -9.49 -11.05 -2.02
CA TRP A 65 -8.98 -10.12 -1.03
C TRP A 65 -9.64 -8.74 -1.22
N THR A 66 -9.82 -8.03 -0.11
CA THR A 66 -10.38 -6.69 -0.11
C THR A 66 -9.64 -5.81 0.87
N ALA A 67 -9.66 -4.52 0.62
CA ALA A 67 -9.19 -3.51 1.55
C ALA A 67 -10.39 -2.66 1.93
N GLU A 68 -10.87 -2.81 3.17
CA GLU A 68 -12.09 -2.19 3.66
C GLU A 68 -11.80 -1.14 4.71
N ASP A 69 -12.78 -0.26 4.96
CA ASP A 69 -12.71 0.74 6.03
C ASP A 69 -11.43 1.59 5.95
N ARG A 70 -11.11 2.04 4.73
CA ARG A 70 -9.91 2.82 4.49
C ARG A 70 -9.95 4.16 5.21
N GLU A 71 -8.86 4.47 5.92
CA GLU A 71 -8.67 5.74 6.60
C GLU A 71 -7.33 6.31 6.17
N TYR A 72 -7.33 7.56 5.72
CA TYR A 72 -6.12 8.25 5.24
C TYR A 72 -5.73 9.30 6.25
N ARG A 73 -4.47 9.30 6.69
CA ARG A 73 -3.94 10.31 7.61
C ARG A 73 -2.71 10.96 7.01
N SER A 74 -2.64 12.27 7.09
CA SER A 74 -1.46 13.02 6.66
C SER A 74 -0.38 12.90 7.73
N GLY A 75 0.84 12.64 7.29
CA GLY A 75 2.02 12.67 8.13
C GLY A 75 2.90 13.85 7.80
N PRO A 76 4.07 13.96 8.46
CA PRO A 76 5.01 15.04 8.18
C PRO A 76 5.65 14.87 6.79
N GLU A 77 6.14 15.96 6.25
CA GLU A 77 6.93 15.96 5.02
C GLU A 77 6.21 15.32 3.82
N GLY A 78 4.90 15.52 3.73
CA GLY A 78 4.12 15.02 2.59
C GLY A 78 3.78 13.55 2.65
N GLN A 79 4.05 12.90 3.77
CA GLN A 79 3.72 11.49 3.94
C GLN A 79 2.23 11.27 4.17
N VAL A 80 1.73 10.11 3.76
CA VAL A 80 0.34 9.71 3.97
C VAL A 80 0.35 8.29 4.51
N VAL A 81 -0.43 8.04 5.55
CA VAL A 81 -0.64 6.68 6.06
C VAL A 81 -2.04 6.25 5.71
N LEU A 82 -2.15 5.08 5.10
CA LEU A 82 -3.42 4.41 4.85
C LEU A 82 -3.59 3.30 5.87
N LEU A 83 -4.69 3.34 6.61
CA LEU A 83 -5.08 2.27 7.53
C LEU A 83 -6.32 1.59 6.95
N PHE A 84 -6.36 0.26 6.97
CA PHE A 84 -7.48 -0.46 6.40
C PHE A 84 -7.62 -1.85 7.00
N ARG A 85 -8.81 -2.42 6.79
CA ARG A 85 -9.07 -3.81 7.16
C ARG A 85 -8.86 -4.67 5.93
N MET A 86 -7.91 -5.59 6.03
CA MET A 86 -7.61 -6.54 4.97
C MET A 86 -8.34 -7.84 5.26
N ARG A 87 -9.17 -8.27 4.32
CA ARG A 87 -9.88 -9.54 4.40
C ARG A 87 -9.55 -10.34 3.16
N ALA A 88 -9.18 -11.60 3.35
CA ALA A 88 -8.73 -12.43 2.25
C ALA A 88 -8.95 -13.91 2.55
N THR A 89 -9.01 -14.70 1.48
CA THR A 89 -9.07 -16.15 1.57
C THR A 89 -7.86 -16.72 0.83
N GLY A 90 -7.06 -17.52 1.52
CA GLY A 90 -5.85 -18.10 0.94
C GLY A 90 -6.15 -19.04 -0.20
N SER A 91 -5.40 -18.92 -1.31
CA SER A 91 -5.66 -19.68 -2.53
C SER A 91 -5.37 -21.19 -2.37
N THR A 92 -4.38 -21.52 -1.55
CA THR A 92 -4.00 -22.93 -1.35
C THR A 92 -4.66 -23.53 -0.11
N SER A 93 -4.66 -22.76 0.99
CA SER A 93 -5.12 -23.26 2.30
C SER A 93 -6.61 -23.10 2.53
N GLY A 94 -7.27 -22.16 1.84
CA GLY A 94 -8.65 -21.76 2.13
C GLY A 94 -8.82 -21.04 3.44
N VAL A 95 -7.72 -20.68 4.12
CA VAL A 95 -7.77 -19.98 5.40
C VAL A 95 -8.24 -18.55 5.19
N GLU A 96 -9.18 -18.10 6.02
CA GLU A 96 -9.65 -16.73 6.00
C GLU A 96 -8.74 -15.85 6.86
N VAL A 97 -8.37 -14.68 6.31
CA VAL A 97 -7.58 -13.67 7.01
C VAL A 97 -8.44 -12.43 7.19
N ASP A 98 -8.40 -11.87 8.38
CA ASP A 98 -9.08 -10.63 8.72
C ASP A 98 -8.13 -9.87 9.63
N ARG A 99 -7.52 -8.83 9.08
CA ARG A 99 -6.39 -8.18 9.74
C ARG A 99 -6.43 -6.68 9.48
N ARG A 100 -5.86 -5.90 10.41
CA ARG A 100 -5.76 -4.46 10.25
C ARG A 100 -4.36 -4.09 9.79
N ASP A 101 -4.24 -3.80 8.51
CA ASP A 101 -2.98 -3.47 7.86
C ASP A 101 -2.80 -1.96 7.72
N GLY A 102 -1.59 -1.55 7.41
CA GLY A 102 -1.30 -0.15 7.11
C GLY A 102 -0.19 -0.01 6.09
N ILE A 103 -0.26 1.07 5.32
CA ILE A 103 0.77 1.41 4.33
C ILE A 103 1.22 2.84 4.60
N ALA A 104 2.53 3.03 4.73
CA ALA A 104 3.12 4.36 4.81
C ALA A 104 3.59 4.75 3.41
N TYR A 105 3.04 5.84 2.89
CA TYR A 105 3.42 6.39 1.58
C TYR A 105 4.28 7.62 1.78
N THR A 106 5.36 7.71 1.03
CA THR A 106 6.16 8.93 0.96
C THR A 106 5.99 9.50 -0.45
N LEU A 107 5.64 10.78 -0.54
CA LEU A 107 5.40 11.44 -1.81
C LEU A 107 6.30 12.65 -1.95
N ALA A 108 6.66 12.96 -3.19
CA ALA A 108 7.41 14.16 -3.53
C ALA A 108 6.98 14.60 -4.94
N GLU A 109 6.73 15.90 -5.09
CA GLU A 109 6.41 16.50 -6.39
C GLU A 109 5.27 15.79 -7.12
N GLY A 110 4.25 15.38 -6.38
CA GLY A 110 3.06 14.75 -6.97
C GLY A 110 3.21 13.28 -7.30
N SER A 111 4.30 12.64 -6.87
CA SER A 111 4.55 11.23 -7.15
C SER A 111 4.80 10.45 -5.86
N ILE A 112 4.38 9.19 -5.86
CA ILE A 112 4.73 8.25 -4.80
C ILE A 112 6.17 7.82 -5.02
N ILE A 113 7.04 8.07 -4.02
CA ILE A 113 8.46 7.73 -4.12
C ILE A 113 8.86 6.59 -3.19
N ARG A 114 7.99 6.20 -2.26
CA ARG A 114 8.24 5.08 -1.37
C ARG A 114 6.93 4.57 -0.80
N MET A 115 6.83 3.25 -0.67
CA MET A 115 5.70 2.57 -0.04
C MET A 115 6.24 1.55 0.95
N ASP A 116 5.74 1.58 2.18
CA ASP A 116 6.09 0.61 3.23
C ASP A 116 4.82 -0.07 3.69
N TYR A 117 4.67 -1.35 3.39
CA TYR A 117 3.51 -2.15 3.76
C TYR A 117 3.76 -2.91 5.05
N PHE A 118 2.84 -2.78 6.00
CA PHE A 118 2.90 -3.45 7.30
C PHE A 118 1.62 -4.22 7.59
N ASN A 119 1.75 -5.39 8.20
CA ASN A 119 0.60 -6.16 8.68
C ASN A 119 0.08 -5.64 10.03
N ASP A 120 0.59 -4.50 10.49
CA ASP A 120 0.26 -3.91 11.78
C ASP A 120 0.13 -2.39 11.60
N GLN A 121 -1.03 -1.83 11.95
CA GLN A 121 -1.29 -0.40 11.78
C GLN A 121 -0.37 0.49 12.61
N ARG A 122 0.01 0.03 13.81
CA ARG A 122 0.91 0.79 14.67
C ARG A 122 2.27 0.98 13.99
N GLN A 123 2.80 -0.06 13.36
CA GLN A 123 4.08 0.04 12.66
C GLN A 123 4.00 1.02 11.50
N ALA A 124 2.88 1.03 10.78
CA ALA A 124 2.69 2.00 9.68
C ALA A 124 2.68 3.44 10.20
N LEU A 125 1.99 3.68 11.31
CA LEU A 125 1.95 5.01 11.94
C LEU A 125 3.34 5.42 12.43
N GLU A 126 4.04 4.52 13.10
CA GLU A 126 5.38 4.81 13.62
C GLU A 126 6.37 5.12 12.49
N ALA A 127 6.21 4.50 11.33
CA ALA A 127 7.10 4.73 10.20
C ALA A 127 7.10 6.18 9.73
N VAL A 128 6.03 6.93 9.99
CA VAL A 128 5.93 8.35 9.64
C VAL A 128 5.89 9.25 10.87
N GLY A 129 6.22 8.71 12.05
CA GLY A 129 6.30 9.50 13.28
C GLY A 129 4.95 9.85 13.89
N LEU A 130 3.91 9.12 13.55
CA LEU A 130 2.57 9.30 14.14
C LEU A 130 2.32 8.25 15.21
N SER A 131 1.33 8.51 16.06
CA SER A 131 0.85 7.55 17.04
C SER A 131 -0.66 7.38 16.91
N GLU A 132 -1.18 6.34 17.52
CA GLU A 132 -2.61 6.08 17.51
C GLU A 132 -3.42 7.17 18.22
#